data_79aeef0ff45a959e843b2afc9896f40d
#
_entry.id   79aeef0ff45a959e843b2afc9896f40d
#
_cell.length_a   1.000
_cell.length_b   1.000
_cell.length_c   1.000
_cell.angle_alpha   90.00
_cell.angle_beta   90.00
_cell.angle_gamma   90.00
#
_symmetry.space_group_name_H-M   'P 1'
#
loop_
_entity.id
_entity.type
_entity.pdbx_description
1 polymer ?
#
loop_
_entity_poly.entity_id
_entity_poly.type
_entity_poly.pdbx_seq_one_letter_code
_entity_poly.pdbx_strand_id
1 'polypeptide(L)'
;MMRRIVDIAVSHARLTIAILIFLLAAGALSYMSIPKESQPDVQIPYIYVQLSERGISPEDSERLLLRPMETQLKTVANVKTMRSAAFEGGGYVLLEFDAGFNSDVAVQDVRAKVDTAKPNLPSDADEPGVFEVNLSLQPVLSLIHI
;
A
#
# COMPACT_ATOMS: atom_id res chain seq x y z
N MET A 1 54.87 15.60 -2.20
CA MET A 1 53.87 15.66 -1.15
C MET A 1 53.51 14.27 -0.58
N MET A 2 53.29 13.25 -1.39
CA MET A 2 52.98 11.88 -0.94
C MET A 2 54.01 11.22 -0.02
N ARG A 3 55.33 11.36 -0.29
CA ARG A 3 56.36 10.76 0.56
C ARG A 3 56.34 11.26 2.01
N ARG A 4 56.04 12.55 2.26
CA ARG A 4 55.92 13.10 3.61
C ARG A 4 54.73 12.51 4.40
N ILE A 5 53.63 12.23 3.72
CA ILE A 5 52.45 11.63 4.35
C ILE A 5 52.75 10.18 4.74
N VAL A 6 53.45 9.44 3.88
CA VAL A 6 53.87 8.06 4.16
C VAL A 6 54.87 8.01 5.32
N ASP A 7 55.86 8.91 5.34
CA ASP A 7 56.86 8.97 6.42
C ASP A 7 56.23 9.31 7.78
N ILE A 8 55.25 10.23 7.82
CA ILE A 8 54.49 10.55 9.03
C ILE A 8 53.63 9.35 9.48
N ALA A 9 52.99 8.67 8.56
CA ALA A 9 52.15 7.50 8.86
C ALA A 9 53.01 6.35 9.43
N VAL A 10 54.20 6.11 8.90
CA VAL A 10 55.11 5.05 9.36
C VAL A 10 55.75 5.43 10.68
N SER A 11 56.17 6.69 10.87
CA SER A 11 56.79 7.14 12.13
C SER A 11 55.83 7.13 13.31
N HIS A 12 54.53 7.24 13.08
CA HIS A 12 53.49 7.20 14.10
C HIS A 12 52.51 6.02 13.88
N ALA A 13 53.05 4.84 13.61
CA ALA A 13 52.29 3.64 13.28
C ALA A 13 51.12 3.35 14.25
N ARG A 14 51.34 3.56 15.56
CA ARG A 14 50.29 3.37 16.58
C ARG A 14 49.13 4.33 16.41
N LEU A 15 49.38 5.59 16.05
CA LEU A 15 48.35 6.60 15.81
C LEU A 15 47.58 6.28 14.53
N THR A 16 48.30 5.86 13.50
CA THR A 16 47.70 5.48 12.21
C THR A 16 46.76 4.28 12.37
N ILE A 17 47.18 3.27 13.13
CA ILE A 17 46.33 2.09 13.44
C ILE A 17 45.08 2.51 14.25
N ALA A 18 45.26 3.38 15.25
CA ALA A 18 44.16 3.87 16.07
C ALA A 18 43.10 4.63 15.21
N ILE A 19 43.57 5.49 14.29
CA ILE A 19 42.69 6.20 13.36
C ILE A 19 41.96 5.23 12.40
N LEU A 20 42.67 4.20 11.91
CA LEU A 20 42.08 3.19 11.04
C LEU A 20 40.96 2.42 11.75
N ILE A 21 41.22 1.97 12.98
CA ILE A 21 40.24 1.26 13.80
C ILE A 21 39.04 2.17 14.08
N PHE A 22 39.29 3.45 14.41
CA PHE A 22 38.22 4.43 14.65
C PHE A 22 37.35 4.63 13.38
N LEU A 23 37.96 4.76 12.21
CA LEU A 23 37.22 4.91 10.95
C LEU A 23 36.41 3.66 10.60
N LEU A 24 36.97 2.46 10.84
CA LEU A 24 36.24 1.21 10.64
C LEU A 24 35.04 1.08 11.57
N ALA A 25 35.24 1.43 12.85
CA ALA A 25 34.15 1.41 13.83
C ALA A 25 33.06 2.44 13.50
N ALA A 26 33.44 3.67 13.15
CA ALA A 26 32.51 4.71 12.73
C ALA A 26 31.76 4.32 11.46
N GLY A 27 32.44 3.72 10.48
CA GLY A 27 31.81 3.20 9.26
C GLY A 27 30.84 2.07 9.54
N ALA A 28 31.19 1.15 10.42
CA ALA A 28 30.31 0.05 10.82
C ALA A 28 29.03 0.56 11.54
N LEU A 29 29.21 1.49 12.49
CA LEU A 29 28.07 2.13 13.19
C LEU A 29 27.17 2.91 12.21
N SER A 30 27.76 3.66 11.29
CA SER A 30 27.01 4.38 10.26
C SER A 30 26.23 3.41 9.36
N TYR A 31 26.84 2.30 8.94
CA TYR A 31 26.19 1.29 8.13
C TYR A 31 25.01 0.61 8.85
N MET A 32 25.11 0.41 10.17
CA MET A 32 24.02 -0.16 10.97
C MET A 32 22.89 0.81 11.22
N SER A 33 23.16 2.12 11.19
CA SER A 33 22.15 3.17 11.41
C SER A 33 21.43 3.61 10.13
N ILE A 34 21.91 3.21 8.95
CA ILE A 34 21.21 3.49 7.70
C ILE A 34 19.96 2.61 7.64
N PRO A 35 18.75 3.18 7.58
CA PRO A 35 17.54 2.42 7.36
C PRO A 35 17.66 1.70 6.00
N LYS A 36 17.61 0.36 6.03
CA LYS A 36 17.74 -0.48 4.83
C LYS A 36 16.41 -0.65 4.10
N GLU A 37 15.54 0.33 4.20
CA GLU A 37 14.28 0.32 3.49
C GLU A 37 14.53 0.62 2.01
N SER A 38 14.21 -0.34 1.17
CA SER A 38 14.44 -0.28 -0.28
C SER A 38 13.63 0.81 -0.99
N GLN A 39 12.57 1.29 -0.35
CA GLN A 39 11.69 2.35 -0.88
C GLN A 39 11.04 3.08 0.29
N PRO A 40 10.77 4.41 0.18
CA PRO A 40 9.89 5.06 1.14
C PRO A 40 8.55 4.32 1.11
N ASP A 41 8.06 3.91 2.28
CA ASP A 41 6.77 3.24 2.44
C ASP A 41 5.65 4.25 2.17
N VAL A 42 5.49 4.60 0.90
CA VAL A 42 4.36 5.41 0.42
C VAL A 42 3.18 4.47 0.33
N GLN A 43 2.46 4.35 1.42
CA GLN A 43 1.24 3.57 1.46
C GLN A 43 0.20 4.31 0.61
N ILE A 44 -0.20 3.66 -0.48
CA ILE A 44 -1.36 4.06 -1.26
C ILE A 44 -2.49 3.17 -0.79
N PRO A 45 -3.48 3.70 -0.05
CA PRO A 45 -4.59 2.89 0.40
C PRO A 45 -5.44 2.45 -0.78
N TYR A 46 -5.64 1.16 -0.89
CA TYR A 46 -6.62 0.56 -1.81
C TYR A 46 -7.73 -0.06 -0.98
N ILE A 47 -8.97 0.32 -1.26
CA ILE A 47 -10.14 -0.23 -0.60
C ILE A 47 -10.97 -0.97 -1.63
N TYR A 48 -11.26 -2.22 -1.31
CA TYR A 48 -12.05 -3.13 -2.12
C TYR A 48 -13.42 -3.32 -1.49
N VAL A 49 -14.47 -2.96 -2.22
CA VAL A 49 -15.86 -3.17 -1.82
C VAL A 49 -16.43 -4.29 -2.65
N GLN A 50 -16.78 -5.40 -2.02
CA GLN A 50 -17.39 -6.57 -2.65
C GLN A 50 -18.91 -6.54 -2.48
N LEU A 51 -19.60 -6.84 -3.57
CA LEU A 51 -21.05 -7.01 -3.59
C LEU A 51 -21.37 -8.37 -4.19
N SER A 52 -22.32 -9.09 -3.59
CA SER A 52 -22.76 -10.39 -4.08
C SER A 52 -24.28 -10.55 -3.99
N GLU A 53 -24.81 -11.29 -4.95
CA GLU A 53 -26.21 -11.70 -4.98
C GLU A 53 -26.32 -13.00 -5.80
N ARG A 54 -26.95 -14.01 -5.22
CA ARG A 54 -27.05 -15.32 -5.87
C ARG A 54 -27.87 -15.27 -7.16
N GLY A 55 -27.25 -15.76 -8.24
CA GLY A 55 -27.95 -15.94 -9.52
C GLY A 55 -28.16 -14.67 -10.31
N ILE A 56 -27.60 -13.54 -9.86
CA ILE A 56 -27.67 -12.29 -10.62
C ILE A 56 -26.78 -12.37 -11.87
N SER A 57 -27.29 -11.87 -12.98
CA SER A 57 -26.50 -11.72 -14.21
C SER A 57 -25.47 -10.59 -14.10
N PRO A 58 -24.38 -10.58 -14.89
CA PRO A 58 -23.42 -9.48 -14.89
C PRO A 58 -24.07 -8.12 -15.21
N GLU A 59 -25.02 -8.08 -16.12
CA GLU A 59 -25.74 -6.86 -16.54
C GLU A 59 -26.59 -6.30 -15.39
N ASP A 60 -27.32 -7.19 -14.69
CA ASP A 60 -28.14 -6.80 -13.55
C ASP A 60 -27.27 -6.44 -12.34
N SER A 61 -26.14 -7.14 -12.15
CA SER A 61 -25.15 -6.82 -11.13
C SER A 61 -24.59 -5.40 -11.29
N GLU A 62 -24.25 -5.01 -12.53
CA GLU A 62 -23.85 -3.63 -12.83
C GLU A 62 -24.96 -2.64 -12.48
N ARG A 63 -26.19 -2.91 -12.92
CA ARG A 63 -27.30 -1.98 -12.79
C ARG A 63 -27.82 -1.86 -11.36
N LEU A 64 -27.96 -2.99 -10.66
CA LEU A 64 -28.66 -3.06 -9.37
C LEU A 64 -27.72 -2.99 -8.17
N LEU A 65 -26.48 -3.46 -8.31
CA LEU A 65 -25.51 -3.48 -7.23
C LEU A 65 -24.47 -2.36 -7.39
N LEU A 66 -23.77 -2.32 -8.55
CA LEU A 66 -22.63 -1.42 -8.71
C LEU A 66 -23.06 0.05 -8.87
N ARG A 67 -24.03 0.38 -9.72
CA ARG A 67 -24.42 1.78 -9.95
C ARG A 67 -24.89 2.53 -8.70
N PRO A 68 -25.78 1.96 -7.85
CA PRO A 68 -26.16 2.59 -6.59
C PRO A 68 -24.97 2.79 -5.66
N MET A 69 -24.09 1.77 -5.57
CA MET A 69 -22.89 1.82 -4.75
C MET A 69 -21.89 2.87 -5.25
N GLU A 70 -21.57 2.88 -6.53
CA GLU A 70 -20.69 3.88 -7.14
C GLU A 70 -21.16 5.31 -6.92
N THR A 71 -22.48 5.54 -7.00
CA THR A 71 -23.06 6.87 -6.79
C THR A 71 -22.74 7.41 -5.41
N GLN A 72 -22.78 6.57 -4.39
CA GLN A 72 -22.41 6.95 -3.03
C GLN A 72 -20.89 7.04 -2.84
N LEU A 73 -20.15 6.08 -3.37
CA LEU A 73 -18.69 6.03 -3.24
C LEU A 73 -17.99 7.20 -3.97
N LYS A 74 -18.57 7.74 -5.04
CA LYS A 74 -18.08 8.97 -5.70
C LYS A 74 -18.05 10.20 -4.79
N THR A 75 -18.80 10.19 -3.69
CA THR A 75 -18.83 11.29 -2.73
C THR A 75 -17.75 11.17 -1.64
N VAL A 76 -16.97 10.09 -1.62
CA VAL A 76 -15.85 9.91 -0.70
C VAL A 76 -14.71 10.87 -1.09
N ALA A 77 -14.15 11.57 -0.12
CA ALA A 77 -13.05 12.50 -0.34
C ALA A 77 -11.73 11.76 -0.63
N ASN A 78 -10.82 12.44 -1.34
CA ASN A 78 -9.46 11.95 -1.64
C ASN A 78 -9.38 10.63 -2.44
N VAL A 79 -10.45 10.24 -3.11
CA VAL A 79 -10.44 9.13 -4.07
C VAL A 79 -9.81 9.62 -5.36
N LYS A 80 -8.67 9.05 -5.73
CA LYS A 80 -7.93 9.34 -6.96
C LYS A 80 -8.53 8.59 -8.15
N THR A 81 -8.80 7.31 -7.97
CA THR A 81 -9.34 6.45 -9.02
C THR A 81 -10.36 5.49 -8.43
N MET A 82 -11.47 5.30 -9.14
CA MET A 82 -12.46 4.29 -8.84
C MET A 82 -12.62 3.36 -10.05
N ARG A 83 -12.55 2.07 -9.81
CA ARG A 83 -12.75 1.03 -10.82
C ARG A 83 -13.75 0.02 -10.30
N SER A 84 -14.66 -0.41 -11.17
CA SER A 84 -15.65 -1.44 -10.84
C SER A 84 -15.70 -2.49 -11.93
N ALA A 85 -16.10 -3.69 -11.55
CA ALA A 85 -16.38 -4.76 -12.49
C ALA A 85 -17.54 -5.61 -11.97
N ALA A 86 -18.47 -5.92 -12.87
CA ALA A 86 -19.57 -6.85 -12.66
C ALA A 86 -19.19 -8.23 -13.19
N PHE A 87 -19.65 -9.27 -12.51
CA PHE A 87 -19.54 -10.66 -12.92
C PHE A 87 -20.77 -11.44 -12.48
N GLU A 88 -20.91 -12.67 -12.93
CA GLU A 88 -21.99 -13.54 -12.50
C GLU A 88 -21.95 -13.77 -10.99
N GLY A 89 -23.04 -13.46 -10.30
CA GLY A 89 -23.12 -13.57 -8.84
C GLY A 89 -22.68 -12.33 -8.07
N GLY A 90 -22.33 -11.21 -8.76
CA GLY A 90 -21.98 -9.97 -8.05
C GLY A 90 -21.05 -9.03 -8.78
N GLY A 91 -20.29 -8.26 -8.01
CA GLY A 91 -19.32 -7.32 -8.53
C GLY A 91 -18.42 -6.74 -7.44
N TYR A 92 -17.51 -5.87 -7.83
CA TYR A 92 -16.67 -5.15 -6.89
C TYR A 92 -16.43 -3.70 -7.33
N VAL A 93 -16.11 -2.88 -6.35
CA VAL A 93 -15.61 -1.52 -6.57
C VAL A 93 -14.26 -1.41 -5.86
N LEU A 94 -13.22 -1.03 -6.59
CA LEU A 94 -11.88 -0.76 -6.10
C LEU A 94 -11.66 0.75 -6.07
N LEU A 95 -11.32 1.27 -4.90
CA LEU A 95 -11.01 2.67 -4.66
C LEU A 95 -9.52 2.82 -4.39
N GLU A 96 -8.85 3.66 -5.17
CA GLU A 96 -7.48 4.10 -4.97
C GLU A 96 -7.51 5.50 -4.38
N PHE A 97 -6.85 5.68 -3.24
CA PHE A 97 -6.72 6.98 -2.56
C PHE A 97 -5.39 7.65 -2.88
N ASP A 98 -5.30 8.94 -2.56
CA ASP A 98 -4.04 9.66 -2.70
C ASP A 98 -2.96 9.09 -1.75
N ALA A 99 -1.72 9.09 -2.23
CA ALA A 99 -0.58 8.60 -1.48
C ALA A 99 -0.39 9.36 -0.16
N GLY A 100 -0.21 8.63 0.95
CA GLY A 100 -0.07 9.21 2.28
C GLY A 100 -1.38 9.58 2.97
N PHE A 101 -2.54 9.29 2.36
CA PHE A 101 -3.83 9.41 3.06
C PHE A 101 -3.94 8.31 4.12
N ASN A 102 -4.55 8.63 5.26
CA ASN A 102 -4.70 7.67 6.35
C ASN A 102 -5.68 6.56 5.97
N SER A 103 -5.19 5.33 5.93
CA SER A 103 -5.95 4.14 5.55
C SER A 103 -7.17 3.90 6.46
N ASP A 104 -7.02 4.05 7.77
CA ASP A 104 -8.12 3.84 8.71
C ASP A 104 -9.27 4.82 8.47
N VAL A 105 -8.95 6.08 8.18
CA VAL A 105 -9.95 7.11 7.85
C VAL A 105 -10.63 6.77 6.53
N ALA A 106 -9.86 6.37 5.51
CA ALA A 106 -10.40 5.95 4.23
C ALA A 106 -11.39 4.80 4.37
N VAL A 107 -11.04 3.76 5.15
CA VAL A 107 -11.91 2.60 5.40
C VAL A 107 -13.20 3.02 6.11
N GLN A 108 -13.11 3.90 7.12
CA GLN A 108 -14.29 4.39 7.84
C GLN A 108 -15.22 5.19 6.93
N ASP A 109 -14.68 6.10 6.11
CA ASP A 109 -15.46 6.91 5.17
C ASP A 109 -16.15 6.03 4.13
N VAL A 110 -15.44 5.03 3.58
CA VAL A 110 -16.01 4.08 2.63
C VAL A 110 -17.13 3.27 3.29
N ARG A 111 -16.94 2.75 4.50
CA ARG A 111 -17.98 2.00 5.22
C ARG A 111 -19.23 2.85 5.47
N ALA A 112 -19.07 4.09 5.88
CA ALA A 112 -20.19 5.01 6.08
C ALA A 112 -21.01 5.24 4.78
N LYS A 113 -20.31 5.33 3.63
CA LYS A 113 -20.97 5.48 2.32
C LYS A 113 -21.63 4.18 1.84
N VAL A 114 -21.00 3.03 2.10
CA VAL A 114 -21.58 1.71 1.84
C VAL A 114 -22.87 1.54 2.65
N ASP A 115 -22.87 1.89 3.94
CA ASP A 115 -24.08 1.84 4.77
C ASP A 115 -25.18 2.76 4.25
N THR A 116 -24.83 3.92 3.69
CA THR A 116 -25.79 4.83 3.06
C THR A 116 -26.35 4.25 1.75
N ALA A 117 -25.57 3.44 1.04
CA ALA A 117 -25.97 2.80 -0.21
C ALA A 117 -26.85 1.55 0.02
N LYS A 118 -26.71 0.85 1.13
CA LYS A 118 -27.46 -0.40 1.44
C LYS A 118 -28.97 -0.33 1.19
N PRO A 119 -29.70 0.73 1.58
CA PRO A 119 -31.14 0.79 1.33
C PRO A 119 -31.53 0.83 -0.15
N ASN A 120 -30.58 1.15 -1.03
CA ASN A 120 -30.80 1.21 -2.49
C ASN A 120 -30.43 -0.08 -3.22
N LEU A 121 -29.92 -1.08 -2.48
CA LEU A 121 -29.61 -2.41 -3.03
C LEU A 121 -30.84 -3.32 -2.98
N PRO A 122 -30.90 -4.37 -3.82
CA PRO A 122 -31.94 -5.38 -3.73
C PRO A 122 -31.98 -6.05 -2.37
N SER A 123 -33.18 -6.48 -1.95
CA SER A 123 -33.37 -7.18 -0.67
C SER A 123 -32.64 -8.53 -0.59
N ASP A 124 -32.36 -9.12 -1.73
CA ASP A 124 -31.74 -10.44 -1.87
C ASP A 124 -30.21 -10.35 -2.00
N ALA A 125 -29.66 -9.11 -2.06
CA ALA A 125 -28.23 -8.88 -2.06
C ALA A 125 -27.62 -9.20 -0.71
N ASP A 126 -26.47 -9.89 -0.72
CA ASP A 126 -25.68 -10.12 0.49
C ASP A 126 -25.13 -8.81 1.06
N GLU A 127 -24.75 -8.82 2.33
CA GLU A 127 -24.16 -7.64 2.94
C GLU A 127 -22.83 -7.27 2.27
N PRO A 128 -22.67 -6.00 1.82
CA PRO A 128 -21.43 -5.56 1.17
C PRO A 128 -20.20 -5.68 2.09
N GLY A 129 -19.15 -6.33 1.59
CA GLY A 129 -17.87 -6.45 2.28
C GLY A 129 -16.93 -5.30 1.94
N VAL A 130 -16.31 -4.67 2.96
CA VAL A 130 -15.29 -3.61 2.78
C VAL A 130 -13.95 -4.11 3.31
N PHE A 131 -12.97 -4.21 2.43
CA PHE A 131 -11.64 -4.74 2.71
C PHE A 131 -10.56 -3.73 2.31
N GLU A 132 -9.56 -3.57 3.16
CA GLU A 132 -8.34 -2.86 2.80
C GLU A 132 -7.40 -3.82 2.07
N VAL A 133 -6.86 -3.37 0.94
CA VAL A 133 -5.86 -4.11 0.17
C VAL A 133 -4.50 -3.46 0.39
N ASN A 134 -3.66 -4.10 1.19
CA ASN A 134 -2.29 -3.66 1.42
C ASN A 134 -1.36 -4.35 0.43
N LEU A 135 -0.92 -3.62 -0.61
CA LEU A 135 -0.04 -4.15 -1.66
C LEU A 135 1.40 -4.37 -1.17
N SER A 136 1.80 -3.77 -0.06
CA SER A 136 3.15 -3.95 0.51
C SER A 136 3.38 -5.35 1.11
N LEU A 137 2.32 -6.11 1.34
CA LEU A 137 2.40 -7.48 1.89
C LEU A 137 2.39 -8.58 0.82
N GLN A 138 2.38 -8.24 -0.47
CA GLN A 138 2.47 -9.25 -1.52
C GLN A 138 3.94 -9.69 -1.68
N PRO A 139 4.33 -10.89 -1.26
CA PRO A 139 5.67 -11.39 -1.52
C PRO A 139 5.84 -11.60 -3.02
N VAL A 140 6.74 -10.82 -3.63
CA VAL A 140 7.10 -10.89 -5.07
C VAL A 140 7.78 -12.24 -5.43
N LEU A 141 7.88 -13.16 -4.48
CA LEU A 141 8.64 -14.42 -4.59
C LEU A 141 7.95 -15.53 -5.42
N SER A 142 6.77 -15.32 -5.97
CA SER A 142 6.10 -16.40 -6.72
C SER A 142 6.47 -16.49 -8.20
N LEU A 143 7.35 -15.62 -8.71
CA LEU A 143 7.70 -15.58 -10.15
C LEU A 143 9.04 -16.23 -10.52
N ILE A 144 9.74 -16.86 -9.58
CA ILE A 144 10.96 -17.60 -9.89
C ILE A 144 10.70 -19.10 -9.66
N HIS A 145 9.83 -19.67 -10.48
CA HIS A 145 9.77 -21.11 -10.66
C HIS A 145 9.34 -21.45 -12.09
N ILE A 146 10.30 -21.34 -12.98
CA ILE A 146 10.32 -22.05 -14.27
C ILE A 146 11.58 -22.89 -14.29
#